data_efb38c1e01544816292f8c1144592571
#
_entry.id   efb38c1e01544816292f8c1144592571
#
_cell.length_a   1.000
_cell.length_b   1.000
_cell.length_c   1.000
_cell.angle_alpha   90.00
_cell.angle_beta   90.00
_cell.angle_gamma   90.00
#
_symmetry.space_group_name_H-M   'P 1'
#
loop_
_entity.id
_entity.type
_entity.pdbx_description
1 polymer ?
#
loop_
_entity_poly.entity_id
_entity_poly.type
_entity_poly.pdbx_seq_one_letter_code
_entity_poly.pdbx_strand_id
1 'polypeptide(L)'
;FEENTPRNALFVIYDGNIQLIKKTPGGEERNLAVFGKGDFLAEGSIMDNYPHSTSAKAISNSVIIQFNTDKLKEVFENKPSIYVKVLSQTARVIARRMRQTTNQVVDAAAQYISGKTRKEHDLLGERDVPQEALYGIQTLRGLENFEITGVAINHVPSLIIALAQIKLAAVKTNFDLGLIPPKIYKAISQACEEIINGKLHTHFVVDMVQGGAGTSTNMNANEVIANRALEIMGYERGQYEYCHPNEHVNLSQSTNDAYPSALKIALIYESKKLVEVLKELVESFKSKATEFSNIIKMGRTQLQDAVPMTLGQEFEAFAATLYEEVQRIEENARLFLELNMGGTAIGTGINSDPRYSE
;
A
#
# COMPACT_ATOMS: atom_id res chain seq x y z
N PHE A 1 -17.16 10.90 -21.85
CA PHE A 1 -16.32 11.78 -22.69
C PHE A 1 -15.28 10.95 -23.46
N GLU A 2 -14.74 11.54 -24.51
CA GLU A 2 -13.74 10.90 -25.36
C GLU A 2 -12.41 11.63 -25.29
N GLU A 3 -11.32 10.88 -25.50
CA GLU A 3 -9.98 11.42 -25.61
C GLU A 3 -9.88 12.52 -26.67
N ASN A 4 -9.10 13.57 -26.42
CA ASN A 4 -8.90 14.75 -27.24
C ASN A 4 -10.14 15.67 -27.42
N THR A 5 -11.26 15.41 -26.74
CA THR A 5 -12.39 16.35 -26.69
C THR A 5 -12.18 17.43 -25.62
N PRO A 6 -12.79 18.63 -25.76
CA PRO A 6 -12.65 19.72 -24.80
C PRO A 6 -13.16 19.34 -23.41
N ARG A 7 -12.42 19.73 -22.35
CA ARG A 7 -12.80 19.56 -20.95
C ARG A 7 -13.58 20.78 -20.46
N ASN A 8 -14.91 20.70 -20.42
CA ASN A 8 -15.78 21.79 -20.00
C ASN A 8 -16.65 21.44 -18.77
N ALA A 9 -16.38 20.30 -18.14
CA ALA A 9 -17.08 19.88 -16.95
C ALA A 9 -16.24 18.94 -16.07
N LEU A 10 -16.46 19.01 -14.76
CA LEU A 10 -16.06 18.03 -13.76
C LEU A 10 -17.23 17.03 -13.60
N PHE A 11 -16.93 15.75 -13.52
CA PHE A 11 -17.92 14.68 -13.34
C PHE A 11 -17.72 13.99 -12.00
N VAL A 12 -18.79 13.81 -11.22
CA VAL A 12 -18.80 13.03 -9.98
C VAL A 12 -19.67 11.81 -10.16
N ILE A 13 -19.17 10.64 -9.83
CA ILE A 13 -19.92 9.38 -9.92
C ILE A 13 -20.81 9.27 -8.67
N TYR A 14 -22.11 9.39 -8.88
CA TYR A 14 -23.08 9.22 -7.81
C TYR A 14 -23.42 7.75 -7.56
N ASP A 15 -23.47 6.96 -8.64
CA ASP A 15 -23.70 5.51 -8.60
C ASP A 15 -23.15 4.84 -9.85
N GLY A 16 -22.79 3.55 -9.76
CA GLY A 16 -22.22 2.76 -10.85
C GLY A 16 -20.71 2.85 -10.98
N ASN A 17 -20.18 2.34 -12.12
CA ASN A 17 -18.75 2.24 -12.39
C ASN A 17 -18.40 2.80 -13.77
N ILE A 18 -17.34 3.60 -13.81
CA ILE A 18 -16.79 4.24 -15.01
C ILE A 18 -15.35 3.77 -15.21
N GLN A 19 -15.05 3.31 -16.41
CA GLN A 19 -13.72 2.89 -16.84
C GLN A 19 -13.05 4.00 -17.63
N LEU A 20 -11.77 4.29 -17.31
CA LEU A 20 -10.91 5.13 -18.14
C LEU A 20 -10.13 4.26 -19.12
N ILE A 21 -10.13 4.69 -20.38
CA ILE A 21 -9.53 3.98 -21.50
C ILE A 21 -8.56 4.92 -22.23
N LYS A 22 -7.42 4.40 -22.64
CA LYS A 22 -6.45 5.05 -23.52
C LYS A 22 -6.25 4.23 -24.77
N LYS A 23 -6.27 4.86 -25.94
CA LYS A 23 -5.90 4.17 -27.19
C LYS A 23 -4.39 4.17 -27.35
N THR A 24 -3.83 3.00 -27.66
CA THR A 24 -2.41 2.87 -28.02
C THR A 24 -2.18 3.47 -29.41
N PRO A 25 -0.91 3.77 -29.80
CA PRO A 25 -0.59 4.17 -31.17
C PRO A 25 -1.05 3.15 -32.24
N GLY A 26 -1.19 1.88 -31.88
CA GLY A 26 -1.72 0.82 -32.75
C GLY A 26 -3.25 0.72 -32.80
N GLY A 27 -3.97 1.61 -32.07
CA GLY A 27 -5.44 1.64 -32.05
C GLY A 27 -6.11 0.72 -31.03
N GLU A 28 -5.37 -0.07 -30.26
CA GLU A 28 -5.93 -0.92 -29.21
C GLU A 28 -6.35 -0.09 -27.99
N GLU A 29 -7.50 -0.42 -27.41
CA GLU A 29 -7.96 0.20 -26.16
C GLU A 29 -7.30 -0.49 -24.96
N ARG A 30 -6.64 0.30 -24.12
CA ARG A 30 -6.10 -0.15 -22.83
C ARG A 30 -6.89 0.46 -21.68
N ASN A 31 -7.30 -0.39 -20.77
CA ASN A 31 -7.92 0.03 -19.52
C ASN A 31 -6.85 0.63 -18.60
N LEU A 32 -7.10 1.85 -18.11
CA LEU A 32 -6.20 2.51 -17.19
C LEU A 32 -6.67 2.40 -15.75
N ALA A 33 -7.97 2.55 -15.50
CA ALA A 33 -8.56 2.49 -14.16
C ALA A 33 -10.08 2.34 -14.23
N VAL A 34 -10.67 1.86 -13.15
CA VAL A 34 -12.12 1.87 -12.92
C VAL A 34 -12.42 2.72 -11.70
N PHE A 35 -13.42 3.59 -11.83
CA PHE A 35 -13.87 4.50 -10.80
C PHE A 35 -15.30 4.21 -10.40
N GLY A 36 -15.62 4.34 -9.11
CA GLY A 36 -16.91 4.04 -8.54
C GLY A 36 -17.55 5.22 -7.81
N LYS A 37 -18.60 4.93 -7.06
CA LYS A 37 -19.35 5.94 -6.29
C LYS A 37 -18.45 6.80 -5.42
N GLY A 38 -18.60 8.13 -5.54
CA GLY A 38 -17.83 9.13 -4.80
C GLY A 38 -16.55 9.57 -5.50
N ASP A 39 -16.10 8.86 -6.53
CA ASP A 39 -14.98 9.30 -7.35
C ASP A 39 -15.38 10.43 -8.31
N PHE A 40 -14.38 11.17 -8.77
CA PHE A 40 -14.59 12.20 -9.77
C PHE A 40 -13.61 12.08 -10.93
N LEU A 41 -14.04 12.60 -12.10
CA LEU A 41 -13.33 12.49 -13.38
C LEU A 41 -13.23 13.86 -14.02
N ALA A 42 -12.28 14.01 -14.92
CA ALA A 42 -12.00 15.24 -15.66
C ALA A 42 -11.67 16.45 -14.76
N GLU A 43 -10.98 16.19 -13.66
CA GLU A 43 -10.51 17.18 -12.68
C GLU A 43 -9.66 18.29 -13.31
N GLY A 44 -8.96 18.00 -14.39
CA GLY A 44 -8.23 19.00 -15.15
C GLY A 44 -9.11 20.14 -15.69
N SER A 45 -10.43 19.92 -15.82
CA SER A 45 -11.37 20.96 -16.29
C SER A 45 -11.42 22.20 -15.38
N ILE A 46 -11.07 22.06 -14.10
CA ILE A 46 -10.99 23.19 -13.15
C ILE A 46 -9.57 23.72 -12.96
N MET A 47 -8.57 23.13 -13.61
CA MET A 47 -7.15 23.49 -13.44
C MET A 47 -6.54 24.09 -14.72
N ASP A 48 -6.84 23.51 -15.86
CA ASP A 48 -6.27 23.91 -17.16
C ASP A 48 -7.26 23.76 -18.31
N ASN A 49 -6.87 24.21 -19.49
CA ASN A 49 -7.71 24.15 -20.70
C ASN A 49 -7.28 23.04 -21.69
N TYR A 50 -6.48 22.05 -21.24
CA TYR A 50 -6.09 20.94 -22.10
C TYR A 50 -7.29 20.01 -22.39
N PRO A 51 -7.34 19.34 -23.55
CA PRO A 51 -8.38 18.37 -23.86
C PRO A 51 -8.28 17.13 -22.96
N HIS A 52 -9.30 16.27 -22.99
CA HIS A 52 -9.28 15.00 -22.28
C HIS A 52 -8.11 14.13 -22.73
N SER A 53 -7.28 13.69 -21.79
CA SER A 53 -6.13 12.80 -22.06
C SER A 53 -6.52 11.33 -22.24
N THR A 54 -7.75 10.98 -21.90
CA THR A 54 -8.31 9.62 -21.89
C THR A 54 -9.79 9.66 -22.26
N SER A 55 -10.36 8.50 -22.62
CA SER A 55 -11.81 8.33 -22.74
C SER A 55 -12.40 7.74 -21.48
N ALA A 56 -13.65 8.07 -21.15
CA ALA A 56 -14.40 7.50 -20.04
C ALA A 56 -15.66 6.80 -20.54
N LYS A 57 -15.86 5.56 -20.11
CA LYS A 57 -16.97 4.69 -20.53
C LYS A 57 -17.65 4.06 -19.31
N ALA A 58 -18.98 4.13 -19.23
CA ALA A 58 -19.73 3.41 -18.21
C ALA A 58 -19.70 1.89 -18.50
N ILE A 59 -19.33 1.10 -17.48
CA ILE A 59 -19.29 -0.37 -17.53
C ILE A 59 -20.43 -1.01 -16.74
N SER A 60 -21.25 -0.19 -16.09
CA SER A 60 -22.50 -0.58 -15.43
C SER A 60 -23.54 0.53 -15.60
N ASN A 61 -24.81 0.29 -15.20
CA ASN A 61 -25.78 1.37 -15.06
C ASN A 61 -25.21 2.41 -14.08
N SER A 62 -25.05 3.64 -14.54
CA SER A 62 -24.34 4.66 -13.76
C SER A 62 -25.10 5.98 -13.76
N VAL A 63 -25.05 6.67 -12.63
CA VAL A 63 -25.56 8.02 -12.45
C VAL A 63 -24.38 8.95 -12.19
N ILE A 64 -24.25 9.99 -13.03
CA ILE A 64 -23.13 10.95 -12.97
C ILE A 64 -23.68 12.35 -12.77
N ILE A 65 -23.10 13.09 -11.84
CA ILE A 65 -23.37 14.52 -11.65
C ILE A 65 -22.32 15.29 -12.43
N GLN A 66 -22.79 16.13 -13.36
CA GLN A 66 -21.95 16.97 -14.18
C GLN A 66 -21.94 18.41 -13.62
N PHE A 67 -20.75 18.93 -13.36
CA PHE A 67 -20.54 20.31 -12.96
C PHE A 67 -19.88 21.08 -14.11
N ASN A 68 -20.61 21.99 -14.73
CA ASN A 68 -20.07 22.85 -15.78
C ASN A 68 -18.97 23.76 -15.19
N THR A 69 -17.84 23.86 -15.89
CA THR A 69 -16.65 24.57 -15.43
C THR A 69 -16.89 26.06 -15.23
N ASP A 70 -17.65 26.71 -16.10
CA ASP A 70 -17.89 28.16 -15.99
C ASP A 70 -18.76 28.49 -14.77
N LYS A 71 -19.79 27.64 -14.51
CA LYS A 71 -20.62 27.80 -13.30
C LYS A 71 -19.83 27.48 -12.01
N LEU A 72 -18.89 26.56 -12.06
CA LEU A 72 -18.00 26.30 -10.92
C LEU A 72 -17.08 27.49 -10.64
N LYS A 73 -16.52 28.14 -11.68
CA LYS A 73 -15.70 29.34 -11.56
C LYS A 73 -16.49 30.47 -10.88
N GLU A 74 -17.72 30.73 -11.31
CA GLU A 74 -18.60 31.70 -10.66
C GLU A 74 -18.83 31.42 -9.18
N VAL A 75 -19.07 30.16 -8.82
CA VAL A 75 -19.19 29.72 -7.40
C VAL A 75 -17.90 29.95 -6.64
N PHE A 76 -16.76 29.66 -7.25
CA PHE A 76 -15.45 29.79 -6.62
C PHE A 76 -15.08 31.25 -6.37
N GLU A 77 -15.40 32.15 -7.31
CA GLU A 77 -15.23 33.62 -7.16
C GLU A 77 -16.08 34.14 -5.99
N ASN A 78 -17.33 33.70 -5.88
CA ASN A 78 -18.25 34.13 -4.83
C ASN A 78 -17.98 33.45 -3.46
N LYS A 79 -17.34 32.27 -3.43
CA LYS A 79 -17.09 31.49 -2.21
C LYS A 79 -15.67 30.87 -2.24
N PRO A 80 -14.61 31.66 -2.03
CA PRO A 80 -13.22 31.18 -2.08
C PRO A 80 -12.90 30.02 -1.15
N SER A 81 -13.60 29.92 -0.01
CA SER A 81 -13.42 28.80 0.93
C SER A 81 -13.85 27.44 0.34
N ILE A 82 -14.84 27.42 -0.54
CA ILE A 82 -15.24 26.21 -1.28
C ILE A 82 -14.17 25.86 -2.30
N TYR A 83 -13.65 26.87 -3.03
CA TYR A 83 -12.56 26.66 -3.98
C TYR A 83 -11.34 26.01 -3.34
N VAL A 84 -10.87 26.53 -2.20
CA VAL A 84 -9.72 25.96 -1.47
C VAL A 84 -9.97 24.51 -1.07
N LYS A 85 -11.17 24.17 -0.59
CA LYS A 85 -11.51 22.78 -0.23
C LYS A 85 -11.53 21.85 -1.43
N VAL A 86 -12.16 22.26 -2.53
CA VAL A 86 -12.23 21.47 -3.77
C VAL A 86 -10.82 21.29 -4.32
N LEU A 87 -10.03 22.37 -4.43
CA LEU A 87 -8.66 22.34 -4.94
C LEU A 87 -7.77 21.41 -4.08
N SER A 88 -7.85 21.48 -2.75
CA SER A 88 -7.07 20.62 -1.84
C SER A 88 -7.43 19.16 -2.03
N GLN A 89 -8.70 18.81 -2.16
CA GLN A 89 -9.13 17.43 -2.41
C GLN A 89 -8.70 16.93 -3.79
N THR A 90 -8.88 17.77 -4.81
CA THR A 90 -8.44 17.46 -6.17
C THR A 90 -6.93 17.22 -6.23
N ALA A 91 -6.12 18.07 -5.59
CA ALA A 91 -4.67 17.91 -5.50
C ALA A 91 -4.27 16.60 -4.82
N ARG A 92 -4.95 16.21 -3.73
CA ARG A 92 -4.70 14.92 -3.04
C ARG A 92 -5.00 13.71 -3.95
N VAL A 93 -6.11 13.77 -4.69
CA VAL A 93 -6.48 12.68 -5.60
C VAL A 93 -5.52 12.60 -6.78
N ILE A 94 -5.15 13.73 -7.39
CA ILE A 94 -4.14 13.78 -8.47
C ILE A 94 -2.81 13.23 -7.97
N ALA A 95 -2.33 13.65 -6.80
CA ALA A 95 -1.07 13.16 -6.23
C ALA A 95 -1.11 11.65 -5.97
N ARG A 96 -2.27 11.10 -5.56
CA ARG A 96 -2.46 9.64 -5.42
C ARG A 96 -2.42 8.95 -6.78
N ARG A 97 -3.20 9.41 -7.74
CA ARG A 97 -3.24 8.86 -9.11
C ARG A 97 -1.88 8.94 -9.80
N MET A 98 -1.16 10.04 -9.63
CA MET A 98 0.18 10.21 -10.18
C MET A 98 1.16 9.20 -9.58
N ARG A 99 1.11 8.96 -8.27
CA ARG A 99 1.91 7.89 -7.63
C ARG A 99 1.56 6.52 -8.19
N GLN A 100 0.28 6.19 -8.31
CA GLN A 100 -0.18 4.92 -8.88
C GLN A 100 0.34 4.74 -10.31
N THR A 101 0.17 5.75 -11.18
CA THR A 101 0.65 5.70 -12.57
C THR A 101 2.18 5.61 -12.65
N THR A 102 2.91 6.36 -11.82
CA THR A 102 4.37 6.29 -11.78
C THR A 102 4.85 4.88 -11.43
N ASN A 103 4.18 4.23 -10.48
CA ASN A 103 4.54 2.86 -10.10
C ASN A 103 4.20 1.85 -11.19
N GLN A 104 3.00 1.95 -11.78
CA GLN A 104 2.65 1.12 -12.93
C GLN A 104 3.65 1.26 -14.09
N VAL A 105 4.14 2.48 -14.34
CA VAL A 105 5.16 2.73 -15.36
C VAL A 105 6.52 2.15 -14.95
N VAL A 106 6.92 2.31 -13.68
CA VAL A 106 8.19 1.75 -13.17
C VAL A 106 8.13 0.22 -13.16
N ASP A 107 7.02 -0.36 -12.71
CA ASP A 107 6.81 -1.81 -12.69
C ASP A 107 6.75 -2.38 -14.12
N ALA A 108 6.04 -1.71 -15.03
CA ALA A 108 6.01 -2.06 -16.44
C ALA A 108 7.40 -1.90 -17.12
N ALA A 109 8.14 -0.84 -16.80
CA ALA A 109 9.50 -0.64 -17.31
C ALA A 109 10.47 -1.68 -16.77
N ALA A 110 10.36 -2.05 -15.48
CA ALA A 110 11.17 -3.13 -14.90
C ALA A 110 10.86 -4.50 -15.54
N GLN A 111 9.61 -4.73 -15.96
CA GLN A 111 9.20 -5.95 -16.63
C GLN A 111 9.69 -6.07 -18.08
N TYR A 112 10.07 -4.97 -18.75
CA TYR A 112 10.28 -4.94 -20.20
C TYR A 112 11.64 -4.38 -20.65
N ILE A 113 12.60 -4.14 -19.74
CA ILE A 113 13.88 -3.54 -20.10
C ILE A 113 14.61 -4.37 -21.18
N SER A 114 14.62 -5.70 -21.08
CA SER A 114 15.29 -6.57 -22.08
C SER A 114 14.34 -7.30 -23.02
N GLY A 115 13.06 -7.39 -22.66
CA GLY A 115 12.07 -8.25 -23.32
C GLY A 115 12.36 -9.75 -23.20
N LYS A 116 13.36 -10.14 -22.38
CA LYS A 116 13.70 -11.54 -22.12
C LYS A 116 12.88 -12.09 -20.96
N THR A 117 12.50 -13.35 -21.06
CA THR A 117 11.80 -14.08 -20.03
C THR A 117 12.57 -15.34 -19.64
N ARG A 118 12.33 -15.84 -18.44
CA ARG A 118 12.70 -17.18 -18.02
C ARG A 118 11.41 -17.99 -17.78
N LYS A 119 11.47 -19.27 -18.10
CA LYS A 119 10.34 -20.17 -17.81
C LYS A 119 10.41 -20.64 -16.38
N GLU A 120 9.30 -20.47 -15.66
CA GLU A 120 9.08 -21.06 -14.35
C GLU A 120 7.83 -21.95 -14.40
N HIS A 121 7.75 -22.93 -13.52
CA HIS A 121 6.59 -23.81 -13.43
C HIS A 121 6.14 -23.99 -11.98
N ASP A 122 4.86 -24.22 -11.82
CA ASP A 122 4.23 -24.64 -10.58
C ASP A 122 3.17 -25.74 -10.85
N LEU A 123 2.36 -26.09 -9.85
CA LEU A 123 1.30 -27.10 -10.01
C LEU A 123 0.20 -26.69 -11.02
N LEU A 124 0.10 -25.42 -11.37
CA LEU A 124 -0.86 -24.89 -12.34
C LEU A 124 -0.28 -24.80 -13.75
N GLY A 125 1.00 -25.16 -13.96
CA GLY A 125 1.68 -25.14 -15.25
C GLY A 125 2.73 -24.04 -15.38
N GLU A 126 3.24 -23.85 -16.60
CA GLU A 126 4.33 -22.91 -16.89
C GLU A 126 3.86 -21.47 -17.09
N ARG A 127 4.74 -20.51 -16.80
CA ARG A 127 4.64 -19.09 -17.14
C ARG A 127 6.00 -18.53 -17.52
N ASP A 128 5.97 -17.49 -18.36
CA ASP A 128 7.14 -16.71 -18.70
C ASP A 128 7.27 -15.54 -17.74
N VAL A 129 8.27 -15.60 -16.84
CA VAL A 129 8.57 -14.56 -15.86
C VAL A 129 9.65 -13.64 -16.44
N PRO A 130 9.54 -12.29 -16.32
CA PRO A 130 10.58 -11.38 -16.80
C PRO A 130 11.96 -11.72 -16.21
N GLN A 131 13.00 -11.73 -17.07
CA GLN A 131 14.34 -12.16 -16.67
C GLN A 131 14.92 -11.28 -15.56
N GLU A 132 14.61 -9.99 -15.56
CA GLU A 132 15.10 -9.01 -14.59
C GLU A 132 14.36 -9.06 -13.24
N ALA A 133 13.18 -9.66 -13.20
CA ALA A 133 12.39 -9.75 -11.98
C ALA A 133 13.02 -10.74 -10.97
N LEU A 134 13.11 -10.32 -9.71
CA LEU A 134 13.43 -11.22 -8.60
C LEU A 134 12.20 -11.98 -8.09
N TYR A 135 11.00 -11.51 -8.38
CA TYR A 135 9.80 -12.31 -8.12
C TYR A 135 9.69 -13.47 -9.14
N GLY A 136 8.84 -14.45 -8.82
CA GLY A 136 8.67 -15.65 -9.63
C GLY A 136 7.23 -15.84 -10.08
N ILE A 137 6.90 -17.10 -10.44
CA ILE A 137 5.63 -17.49 -11.03
C ILE A 137 4.41 -17.26 -10.13
N GLN A 138 4.55 -17.44 -8.79
CA GLN A 138 3.43 -17.24 -7.87
C GLN A 138 3.06 -15.75 -7.75
N THR A 139 4.06 -14.88 -7.70
CA THR A 139 3.85 -13.44 -7.74
C THR A 139 3.22 -13.01 -9.06
N LEU A 140 3.70 -13.55 -10.21
CA LEU A 140 3.11 -13.26 -11.52
C LEU A 140 1.61 -13.64 -11.56
N ARG A 141 1.25 -14.82 -11.04
CA ARG A 141 -0.16 -15.21 -10.93
C ARG A 141 -0.95 -14.29 -10.00
N GLY A 142 -0.33 -13.82 -8.91
CA GLY A 142 -0.92 -12.82 -8.02
C GLY A 142 -1.25 -11.52 -8.77
N LEU A 143 -0.34 -11.03 -9.60
CA LEU A 143 -0.55 -9.85 -10.44
C LEU A 143 -1.64 -10.06 -11.48
N GLU A 144 -1.70 -11.23 -12.13
CA GLU A 144 -2.73 -11.58 -13.10
C GLU A 144 -4.13 -11.65 -12.48
N ASN A 145 -4.26 -12.10 -11.23
CA ASN A 145 -5.54 -12.37 -10.58
C ASN A 145 -6.08 -11.23 -9.71
N PHE A 146 -5.21 -10.39 -9.14
CA PHE A 146 -5.57 -9.43 -8.08
C PHE A 146 -5.12 -8.01 -8.42
N GLU A 147 -5.64 -7.44 -9.49
CA GLU A 147 -5.52 -6.02 -9.81
C GLU A 147 -6.72 -5.27 -9.18
N ILE A 148 -6.68 -5.04 -7.87
CA ILE A 148 -7.82 -4.51 -7.10
C ILE A 148 -7.68 -3.02 -6.83
N THR A 149 -6.58 -2.59 -6.20
CA THR A 149 -6.36 -1.19 -5.84
C THR A 149 -5.40 -0.46 -6.78
N GLY A 150 -4.59 -1.20 -7.52
CA GLY A 150 -3.47 -0.66 -8.30
C GLY A 150 -2.35 -0.07 -7.43
N VAL A 151 -2.35 -0.37 -6.12
CA VAL A 151 -1.32 0.05 -5.17
C VAL A 151 -0.53 -1.17 -4.74
N ALA A 152 0.71 -1.26 -5.16
CA ALA A 152 1.60 -2.36 -4.78
C ALA A 152 2.09 -2.23 -3.33
N ILE A 153 2.45 -3.37 -2.72
CA ILE A 153 2.93 -3.40 -1.32
C ILE A 153 4.25 -2.64 -1.12
N ASN A 154 5.00 -2.34 -2.18
CA ASN A 154 6.22 -1.52 -2.09
C ASN A 154 5.97 -0.08 -1.62
N HIS A 155 4.71 0.37 -1.60
CA HIS A 155 4.31 1.64 -0.99
C HIS A 155 4.33 1.63 0.54
N VAL A 156 4.47 0.45 1.16
CA VAL A 156 4.57 0.29 2.62
C VAL A 156 5.90 -0.39 2.96
N PRO A 157 7.02 0.36 2.92
CA PRO A 157 8.35 -0.19 3.18
C PRO A 157 8.47 -0.93 4.51
N SER A 158 7.75 -0.47 5.54
CA SER A 158 7.70 -1.12 6.85
C SER A 158 7.19 -2.56 6.79
N LEU A 159 6.22 -2.87 5.91
CA LEU A 159 5.71 -4.23 5.71
C LEU A 159 6.76 -5.12 5.05
N ILE A 160 7.46 -4.60 4.04
CA ILE A 160 8.54 -5.34 3.35
C ILE A 160 9.68 -5.65 4.31
N ILE A 161 10.10 -4.64 5.09
CA ILE A 161 11.14 -4.80 6.12
C ILE A 161 10.72 -5.86 7.14
N ALA A 162 9.47 -5.80 7.62
CA ALA A 162 8.95 -6.76 8.57
C ALA A 162 8.90 -8.19 8.01
N LEU A 163 8.47 -8.37 6.75
CA LEU A 163 8.53 -9.66 6.06
C LEU A 163 9.97 -10.19 6.02
N ALA A 164 10.94 -9.36 5.62
CA ALA A 164 12.34 -9.76 5.57
C ALA A 164 12.90 -10.12 6.96
N GLN A 165 12.50 -9.40 8.01
CA GLN A 165 12.88 -9.73 9.39
C GLN A 165 12.31 -11.08 9.85
N ILE A 166 11.05 -11.37 9.54
CA ILE A 166 10.45 -12.69 9.81
C ILE A 166 11.22 -13.79 9.08
N LYS A 167 11.53 -13.60 7.79
CA LYS A 167 12.27 -14.59 7.00
C LYS A 167 13.70 -14.77 7.51
N LEU A 168 14.35 -13.71 7.95
CA LEU A 168 15.69 -13.77 8.55
C LEU A 168 15.67 -14.54 9.88
N ALA A 169 14.69 -14.27 10.74
CA ALA A 169 14.52 -15.02 12.00
C ALA A 169 14.25 -16.51 11.72
N ALA A 170 13.33 -16.79 10.80
CA ALA A 170 12.95 -18.15 10.42
C ALA A 170 14.12 -18.96 9.85
N VAL A 171 14.90 -18.39 8.92
CA VAL A 171 16.05 -19.08 8.35
C VAL A 171 17.15 -19.34 9.38
N LYS A 172 17.36 -18.41 10.32
CA LYS A 172 18.30 -18.58 11.43
C LYS A 172 17.86 -19.74 12.33
N THR A 173 16.60 -19.76 12.75
CA THR A 173 16.05 -20.84 13.58
C THR A 173 16.16 -22.21 12.87
N ASN A 174 15.77 -22.27 11.60
CA ASN A 174 15.88 -23.51 10.82
C ASN A 174 17.35 -23.97 10.63
N PHE A 175 18.29 -23.03 10.54
CA PHE A 175 19.72 -23.34 10.50
C PHE A 175 20.20 -23.90 11.86
N ASP A 176 19.83 -23.26 12.96
CA ASP A 176 20.19 -23.71 14.33
C ASP A 176 19.61 -25.10 14.65
N LEU A 177 18.45 -25.43 14.07
CA LEU A 177 17.82 -26.75 14.14
C LEU A 177 18.44 -27.77 13.17
N GLY A 178 19.40 -27.38 12.33
CA GLY A 178 20.06 -28.26 11.36
C GLY A 178 19.23 -28.62 10.13
N LEU A 179 18.16 -27.86 9.85
CA LEU A 179 17.22 -28.11 8.76
C LEU A 179 17.64 -27.44 7.44
N ILE A 180 18.54 -26.45 7.48
CA ILE A 180 19.03 -25.71 6.31
C ILE A 180 20.55 -25.79 6.23
N PRO A 181 21.12 -26.07 5.03
CA PRO A 181 22.57 -26.08 4.83
C PRO A 181 23.21 -24.69 5.01
N PRO A 182 24.47 -24.60 5.50
CA PRO A 182 25.13 -23.33 5.79
C PRO A 182 25.23 -22.38 4.57
N LYS A 183 25.39 -22.89 3.36
CA LYS A 183 25.48 -22.11 2.12
C LYS A 183 24.15 -21.38 1.85
N ILE A 184 23.03 -22.09 1.99
CA ILE A 184 21.69 -21.54 1.76
C ILE A 184 21.33 -20.55 2.87
N TYR A 185 21.60 -20.87 4.12
CA TYR A 185 21.41 -19.96 5.26
C TYR A 185 22.09 -18.61 5.05
N LYS A 186 23.39 -18.63 4.70
CA LYS A 186 24.14 -17.38 4.45
C LYS A 186 23.55 -16.54 3.32
N ALA A 187 23.16 -17.19 2.23
CA ALA A 187 22.60 -16.50 1.06
C ALA A 187 21.22 -15.90 1.35
N ILE A 188 20.31 -16.63 2.02
CA ILE A 188 19.01 -16.13 2.42
C ILE A 188 19.18 -14.99 3.45
N SER A 189 20.04 -15.13 4.43
CA SER A 189 20.30 -14.08 5.43
C SER A 189 20.78 -12.80 4.78
N GLN A 190 21.75 -12.87 3.86
CA GLN A 190 22.24 -11.71 3.12
C GLN A 190 21.13 -11.07 2.28
N ALA A 191 20.31 -11.86 1.58
CA ALA A 191 19.18 -11.33 0.81
C ALA A 191 18.17 -10.59 1.71
N CYS A 192 17.84 -11.14 2.87
CA CYS A 192 16.97 -10.49 3.85
C CYS A 192 17.57 -9.18 4.38
N GLU A 193 18.87 -9.14 4.70
CA GLU A 193 19.56 -7.94 5.15
C GLU A 193 19.58 -6.85 4.08
N GLU A 194 19.75 -7.21 2.79
CA GLU A 194 19.64 -6.25 1.68
C GLU A 194 18.25 -5.61 1.62
N ILE A 195 17.19 -6.40 1.82
CA ILE A 195 15.80 -5.91 1.85
C ILE A 195 15.56 -5.01 3.08
N ILE A 196 16.02 -5.42 4.26
CA ILE A 196 15.90 -4.62 5.49
C ILE A 196 16.59 -3.26 5.34
N ASN A 197 17.70 -3.21 4.61
CA ASN A 197 18.43 -1.99 4.32
C ASN A 197 17.86 -1.17 3.13
N GLY A 198 16.62 -1.46 2.71
CA GLY A 198 15.89 -0.69 1.70
C GLY A 198 16.20 -1.06 0.24
N LYS A 199 16.97 -2.13 0.00
CA LYS A 199 17.22 -2.62 -1.36
C LYS A 199 16.10 -3.58 -1.80
N LEU A 200 15.96 -3.76 -3.11
CA LEU A 200 15.06 -4.74 -3.73
C LEU A 200 13.55 -4.48 -3.52
N HIS A 201 13.15 -3.39 -2.87
CA HIS A 201 11.74 -3.09 -2.60
C HIS A 201 10.89 -2.97 -3.87
N THR A 202 11.49 -2.58 -5.00
CA THR A 202 10.81 -2.48 -6.31
C THR A 202 10.33 -3.82 -6.86
N HIS A 203 10.81 -4.95 -6.33
CA HIS A 203 10.37 -6.29 -6.71
C HIS A 203 9.18 -6.81 -5.88
N PHE A 204 8.68 -6.00 -4.92
CA PHE A 204 7.47 -6.31 -4.14
C PHE A 204 6.27 -5.63 -4.81
N VAL A 205 5.69 -6.31 -5.77
CA VAL A 205 4.80 -5.73 -6.79
C VAL A 205 3.33 -6.13 -6.66
N VAL A 206 3.00 -7.07 -5.78
CA VAL A 206 1.60 -7.50 -5.59
C VAL A 206 0.74 -6.38 -5.00
N ASP A 207 -0.55 -6.36 -5.36
CA ASP A 207 -1.51 -5.39 -4.84
C ASP A 207 -1.62 -5.45 -3.32
N MET A 208 -1.88 -4.30 -2.68
CA MET A 208 -2.13 -4.21 -1.24
C MET A 208 -3.32 -5.04 -0.79
N VAL A 209 -4.33 -5.20 -1.64
CA VAL A 209 -5.52 -6.01 -1.43
C VAL A 209 -5.48 -7.22 -2.36
N GLN A 210 -5.52 -8.39 -1.79
CA GLN A 210 -5.42 -9.65 -2.51
C GLN A 210 -6.36 -10.69 -1.92
N GLY A 211 -6.62 -11.77 -2.65
CA GLY A 211 -7.40 -12.91 -2.16
C GLY A 211 -6.64 -13.71 -1.09
N GLY A 212 -7.37 -14.34 -0.17
CA GLY A 212 -6.81 -15.15 0.90
C GLY A 212 -6.20 -14.31 2.04
N ALA A 213 -5.39 -14.95 2.86
CA ALA A 213 -4.78 -14.38 4.08
C ALA A 213 -3.36 -13.83 3.84
N GLY A 214 -3.11 -13.17 2.72
CA GLY A 214 -1.80 -12.60 2.39
C GLY A 214 -0.87 -13.54 1.62
N THR A 215 -1.41 -14.56 0.96
CA THR A 215 -0.60 -15.57 0.25
C THR A 215 0.26 -14.95 -0.84
N SER A 216 -0.27 -14.06 -1.68
CA SER A 216 0.50 -13.41 -2.74
C SER A 216 1.64 -12.57 -2.17
N THR A 217 1.42 -11.85 -1.06
CA THR A 217 2.47 -11.08 -0.37
C THR A 217 3.57 -11.98 0.19
N ASN A 218 3.20 -13.06 0.88
CA ASN A 218 4.17 -14.01 1.43
C ASN A 218 4.99 -14.69 0.31
N MET A 219 4.33 -15.09 -0.78
CA MET A 219 5.02 -15.69 -1.92
C MET A 219 5.91 -14.68 -2.66
N ASN A 220 5.49 -13.43 -2.79
CA ASN A 220 6.35 -12.37 -3.36
C ASN A 220 7.65 -12.23 -2.54
N ALA A 221 7.55 -12.20 -1.21
CA ALA A 221 8.73 -12.16 -0.35
C ALA A 221 9.59 -13.42 -0.52
N ASN A 222 8.98 -14.61 -0.51
CA ASN A 222 9.70 -15.87 -0.66
C ASN A 222 10.48 -15.95 -1.98
N GLU A 223 9.85 -15.56 -3.09
CA GLU A 223 10.45 -15.63 -4.43
C GLU A 223 11.56 -14.59 -4.61
N VAL A 224 11.35 -13.36 -4.14
CA VAL A 224 12.39 -12.31 -4.18
C VAL A 224 13.62 -12.72 -3.38
N ILE A 225 13.43 -13.24 -2.18
CA ILE A 225 14.53 -13.71 -1.31
C ILE A 225 15.22 -14.92 -1.93
N ALA A 226 14.47 -15.90 -2.47
CA ALA A 226 15.04 -17.10 -3.08
C ALA A 226 15.88 -16.75 -4.32
N ASN A 227 15.34 -15.93 -5.23
CA ASN A 227 16.06 -15.52 -6.43
C ASN A 227 17.31 -14.68 -6.10
N ARG A 228 17.22 -13.79 -5.10
CA ARG A 228 18.41 -13.06 -4.65
C ARG A 228 19.45 -13.98 -4.01
N ALA A 229 19.03 -14.96 -3.21
CA ALA A 229 19.91 -15.96 -2.64
C ALA A 229 20.60 -16.83 -3.73
N LEU A 230 19.87 -17.19 -4.79
CA LEU A 230 20.44 -17.87 -5.96
C LEU A 230 21.55 -17.04 -6.59
N GLU A 231 21.34 -15.75 -6.86
CA GLU A 231 22.37 -14.84 -7.37
C GLU A 231 23.60 -14.76 -6.47
N ILE A 232 23.40 -14.64 -5.14
CA ILE A 232 24.50 -14.61 -4.15
C ILE A 232 25.32 -15.89 -4.18
N MET A 233 24.68 -17.02 -4.45
CA MET A 233 25.35 -18.33 -4.56
C MET A 233 25.98 -18.58 -5.94
N GLY A 234 25.78 -17.70 -6.92
CA GLY A 234 26.30 -17.80 -8.29
C GLY A 234 25.42 -18.62 -9.25
N TYR A 235 24.14 -18.79 -8.93
CA TYR A 235 23.13 -19.46 -9.76
C TYR A 235 22.26 -18.43 -10.50
N GLU A 236 21.54 -18.88 -11.52
CA GLU A 236 20.56 -18.09 -12.23
C GLU A 236 19.23 -18.04 -11.48
N ARG A 237 18.46 -16.99 -11.67
CA ARG A 237 17.10 -16.86 -11.14
C ARG A 237 16.22 -17.97 -11.68
N GLY A 238 15.34 -18.51 -10.83
CA GLY A 238 14.46 -19.62 -11.19
C GLY A 238 15.07 -21.01 -11.02
N GLN A 239 16.37 -21.13 -10.72
CA GLN A 239 17.02 -22.43 -10.42
C GLN A 239 16.70 -22.88 -8.99
N TYR A 240 15.41 -23.12 -8.75
CA TYR A 240 14.87 -23.39 -7.41
C TYR A 240 15.32 -24.73 -6.79
N GLU A 241 15.95 -25.61 -7.57
CA GLU A 241 16.62 -26.81 -7.06
C GLU A 241 17.76 -26.48 -6.07
N TYR A 242 18.36 -25.28 -6.15
CA TYR A 242 19.42 -24.85 -5.23
C TYR A 242 18.93 -23.96 -4.08
N CYS A 243 17.86 -23.19 -4.28
CA CYS A 243 17.20 -22.41 -3.23
C CYS A 243 15.73 -22.19 -3.59
N HIS A 244 14.84 -22.96 -2.95
CA HIS A 244 13.43 -22.95 -3.27
C HIS A 244 12.65 -21.98 -2.37
N PRO A 245 11.68 -21.19 -2.93
CA PRO A 245 10.86 -20.25 -2.16
C PRO A 245 10.10 -20.90 -1.00
N ASN A 246 9.53 -22.09 -1.21
CA ASN A 246 8.75 -22.79 -0.18
C ASN A 246 9.60 -23.69 0.71
N GLU A 247 10.52 -24.48 0.12
CA GLU A 247 11.24 -25.51 0.87
C GLU A 247 12.41 -24.95 1.70
N HIS A 248 12.93 -23.76 1.34
CA HIS A 248 14.01 -23.12 2.06
C HIS A 248 13.60 -21.82 2.71
N VAL A 249 13.10 -20.83 1.95
CA VAL A 249 12.75 -19.50 2.48
C VAL A 249 11.52 -19.56 3.38
N ASN A 250 10.52 -20.37 3.05
CA ASN A 250 9.29 -20.54 3.82
C ASN A 250 9.29 -21.79 4.72
N LEU A 251 10.44 -22.45 4.89
CA LEU A 251 10.53 -23.64 5.73
C LEU A 251 10.03 -23.38 7.15
N SER A 252 9.27 -24.33 7.71
CA SER A 252 8.62 -24.24 9.05
C SER A 252 7.61 -23.09 9.20
N GLN A 253 7.12 -22.51 8.10
CA GLN A 253 6.18 -21.39 8.10
C GLN A 253 4.94 -21.69 7.29
N SER A 254 3.90 -20.95 7.56
CA SER A 254 2.74 -20.76 6.71
C SER A 254 2.55 -19.26 6.42
N THR A 255 1.81 -18.91 5.37
CA THR A 255 1.30 -17.54 5.23
C THR A 255 0.51 -17.13 6.48
N ASN A 256 -0.22 -18.07 7.10
CA ASN A 256 -1.12 -17.80 8.22
C ASN A 256 -0.38 -17.42 9.52
N ASP A 257 0.91 -17.67 9.63
CA ASP A 257 1.73 -17.18 10.75
C ASP A 257 2.73 -16.08 10.32
N ALA A 258 3.40 -16.22 9.19
CA ALA A 258 4.40 -15.26 8.74
C ALA A 258 3.80 -13.88 8.35
N TYR A 259 2.70 -13.86 7.58
CA TYR A 259 2.09 -12.62 7.12
C TYR A 259 1.47 -11.79 8.26
N PRO A 260 0.61 -12.33 9.15
CA PRO A 260 0.07 -11.55 10.26
C PRO A 260 1.16 -11.10 11.24
N SER A 261 2.22 -11.87 11.44
CA SER A 261 3.38 -11.45 12.23
C SER A 261 4.09 -10.25 11.62
N ALA A 262 4.32 -10.26 10.30
CA ALA A 262 4.90 -9.13 9.59
C ALA A 262 3.99 -7.88 9.66
N LEU A 263 2.66 -8.04 9.55
CA LEU A 263 1.71 -6.94 9.72
C LEU A 263 1.80 -6.31 11.12
N LYS A 264 1.87 -7.12 12.18
CA LYS A 264 2.02 -6.62 13.55
C LYS A 264 3.30 -5.82 13.74
N ILE A 265 4.43 -6.31 13.22
CA ILE A 265 5.72 -5.59 13.26
C ILE A 265 5.63 -4.28 12.47
N ALA A 266 5.08 -4.30 11.27
CA ALA A 266 4.90 -3.11 10.44
C ALA A 266 4.01 -2.07 11.13
N LEU A 267 2.91 -2.49 11.78
CA LEU A 267 2.03 -1.62 12.55
C LEU A 267 2.76 -0.97 13.73
N ILE A 268 3.66 -1.68 14.42
CA ILE A 268 4.48 -1.10 15.47
C ILE A 268 5.38 0.02 14.90
N TYR A 269 6.00 -0.19 13.74
CA TYR A 269 6.84 0.83 13.11
C TYR A 269 6.04 2.07 12.71
N GLU A 270 4.88 1.89 12.10
CA GLU A 270 4.04 3.00 11.66
C GLU A 270 3.37 3.72 12.86
N SER A 271 2.96 2.96 13.89
CA SER A 271 2.40 3.54 15.13
C SER A 271 3.39 4.48 15.83
N LYS A 272 4.69 4.13 15.88
CA LYS A 272 5.71 5.01 16.46
C LYS A 272 5.79 6.35 15.75
N LYS A 273 5.81 6.34 14.41
CA LYS A 273 5.83 7.58 13.59
C LYS A 273 4.58 8.43 13.83
N LEU A 274 3.41 7.78 13.87
CA LEU A 274 2.13 8.45 14.12
C LEU A 274 2.11 9.11 15.51
N VAL A 275 2.56 8.38 16.54
CA VAL A 275 2.63 8.87 17.92
C VAL A 275 3.53 10.10 18.04
N GLU A 276 4.69 10.11 17.37
CA GLU A 276 5.59 11.28 17.37
C GLU A 276 4.87 12.52 16.83
N VAL A 277 4.24 12.43 15.67
CA VAL A 277 3.51 13.55 15.04
C VAL A 277 2.29 13.98 15.88
N LEU A 278 1.56 13.03 16.49
CA LEU A 278 0.44 13.35 17.37
C LEU A 278 0.90 14.10 18.62
N LYS A 279 2.03 13.72 19.21
CA LYS A 279 2.62 14.45 20.36
C LYS A 279 2.96 15.90 19.98
N GLU A 280 3.55 16.13 18.81
CA GLU A 280 3.82 17.49 18.30
C GLU A 280 2.52 18.29 18.12
N LEU A 281 1.46 17.65 17.61
CA LEU A 281 0.16 18.28 17.46
C LEU A 281 -0.48 18.63 18.81
N VAL A 282 -0.38 17.75 19.80
CA VAL A 282 -0.85 18.02 21.18
C VAL A 282 -0.15 19.24 21.76
N GLU A 283 1.17 19.34 21.64
CA GLU A 283 1.92 20.50 22.14
C GLU A 283 1.55 21.80 21.39
N SER A 284 1.27 21.71 20.11
CA SER A 284 0.78 22.83 19.30
C SER A 284 -0.61 23.33 19.80
N PHE A 285 -1.51 22.41 20.12
CA PHE A 285 -2.81 22.77 20.70
C PHE A 285 -2.67 23.39 22.11
N LYS A 286 -1.80 22.86 22.96
CA LYS A 286 -1.52 23.44 24.31
C LYS A 286 -0.93 24.85 24.20
N SER A 287 -0.03 25.08 23.26
CA SER A 287 0.52 26.41 23.00
C SER A 287 -0.58 27.40 22.60
N LYS A 288 -1.47 26.99 21.70
CA LYS A 288 -2.61 27.82 21.29
C LYS A 288 -3.65 27.97 22.40
N ALA A 289 -3.85 26.99 23.25
CA ALA A 289 -4.72 27.10 24.42
C ALA A 289 -4.24 28.21 25.36
N THR A 290 -2.91 28.29 25.58
CA THR A 290 -2.30 29.35 26.39
C THR A 290 -2.45 30.74 25.70
N GLU A 291 -2.14 30.82 24.40
CA GLU A 291 -2.27 32.05 23.62
C GLU A 291 -3.70 32.62 23.64
N PHE A 292 -4.71 31.75 23.55
CA PHE A 292 -6.12 32.11 23.47
C PHE A 292 -6.85 32.05 24.80
N SER A 293 -6.14 31.97 25.91
CA SER A 293 -6.72 31.84 27.27
C SER A 293 -7.66 32.97 27.67
N ASN A 294 -7.44 34.17 27.12
CA ASN A 294 -8.23 35.37 27.39
C ASN A 294 -9.25 35.72 26.29
N ILE A 295 -9.39 34.92 25.27
CA ILE A 295 -10.33 35.15 24.18
C ILE A 295 -11.67 34.50 24.52
N ILE A 296 -12.65 35.32 24.88
CA ILE A 296 -14.00 34.86 25.21
C ILE A 296 -14.76 34.47 23.93
N LYS A 297 -15.42 33.35 23.97
CA LYS A 297 -16.36 32.88 22.95
C LYS A 297 -17.61 32.26 23.57
N MET A 298 -18.66 32.08 22.77
CA MET A 298 -19.81 31.30 23.19
C MET A 298 -19.52 29.78 23.02
N GLY A 299 -19.58 29.03 24.10
CA GLY A 299 -19.62 27.58 24.08
C GLY A 299 -20.98 27.10 23.53
N ARG A 300 -20.97 25.97 22.80
CA ARG A 300 -22.18 25.43 22.17
C ARG A 300 -22.45 24.00 22.61
N THR A 301 -23.71 23.69 22.81
CA THR A 301 -24.23 22.33 23.04
C THR A 301 -25.34 22.07 22.03
N GLN A 302 -25.40 20.88 21.44
CA GLN A 302 -26.43 20.52 20.46
C GLN A 302 -26.59 21.55 19.32
N LEU A 303 -25.49 22.15 18.86
CA LEU A 303 -25.42 23.19 17.81
C LEU A 303 -26.04 24.55 18.20
N GLN A 304 -26.35 24.77 19.49
CA GLN A 304 -26.92 26.02 20.02
C GLN A 304 -25.97 26.71 21.00
N ASP A 305 -26.06 28.02 21.08
CA ASP A 305 -25.37 28.80 22.09
C ASP A 305 -25.77 28.39 23.49
N ALA A 306 -24.78 28.12 24.36
CA ALA A 306 -25.01 27.68 25.72
C ALA A 306 -24.43 28.70 26.72
N VAL A 307 -23.14 28.57 27.07
CA VAL A 307 -22.50 29.41 28.08
C VAL A 307 -21.17 29.97 27.56
N PRO A 308 -20.74 31.13 28.09
CA PRO A 308 -19.42 31.68 27.77
C PRO A 308 -18.29 30.73 28.17
N MET A 309 -17.29 30.65 27.36
CA MET A 309 -16.02 29.95 27.59
C MET A 309 -14.88 30.72 26.89
N THR A 310 -13.62 30.30 27.15
CA THR A 310 -12.53 30.86 26.39
C THR A 310 -12.20 29.95 25.17
N LEU A 311 -11.65 30.53 24.14
CA LEU A 311 -11.11 29.78 23.00
C LEU A 311 -9.96 28.88 23.43
N GLY A 312 -9.17 29.31 24.43
CA GLY A 312 -8.12 28.51 25.03
C GLY A 312 -8.64 27.22 25.64
N GLN A 313 -9.79 27.25 26.35
CA GLN A 313 -10.42 26.03 26.89
C GLN A 313 -10.84 25.03 25.80
N GLU A 314 -11.27 25.51 24.62
CA GLU A 314 -11.60 24.63 23.50
C GLU A 314 -10.36 23.95 22.93
N PHE A 315 -9.26 24.68 22.76
CA PHE A 315 -7.98 24.12 22.31
C PHE A 315 -7.38 23.15 23.32
N GLU A 316 -7.52 23.42 24.63
CA GLU A 316 -7.08 22.51 25.70
C GLU A 316 -7.85 21.17 25.64
N ALA A 317 -9.15 21.22 25.38
CA ALA A 317 -9.96 20.00 25.21
C ALA A 317 -9.50 19.17 24.00
N PHE A 318 -9.14 19.82 22.88
CA PHE A 318 -8.55 19.09 21.74
C PHE A 318 -7.21 18.46 22.09
N ALA A 319 -6.35 19.18 22.82
CA ALA A 319 -5.07 18.64 23.30
C ALA A 319 -5.26 17.41 24.21
N ALA A 320 -6.18 17.50 25.15
CA ALA A 320 -6.49 16.40 26.08
C ALA A 320 -6.99 15.16 25.34
N THR A 321 -7.96 15.33 24.43
CA THR A 321 -8.50 14.22 23.63
C THR A 321 -7.43 13.53 22.77
N LEU A 322 -6.60 14.31 22.08
CA LEU A 322 -5.51 13.73 21.26
C LEU A 322 -4.45 13.04 22.12
N TYR A 323 -4.17 13.56 23.31
CA TYR A 323 -3.23 12.91 24.23
C TYR A 323 -3.73 11.55 24.71
N GLU A 324 -5.03 11.42 24.98
CA GLU A 324 -5.66 10.12 25.30
C GLU A 324 -5.53 9.13 24.12
N GLU A 325 -5.71 9.60 22.90
CA GLU A 325 -5.53 8.73 21.71
C GLU A 325 -4.08 8.27 21.55
N VAL A 326 -3.09 9.13 21.84
CA VAL A 326 -1.67 8.73 21.89
C VAL A 326 -1.47 7.58 22.87
N GLN A 327 -2.02 7.68 24.09
CA GLN A 327 -1.91 6.62 25.10
C GLN A 327 -2.56 5.33 24.61
N ARG A 328 -3.75 5.40 24.00
CA ARG A 328 -4.45 4.23 23.44
C ARG A 328 -3.66 3.55 22.33
N ILE A 329 -3.01 4.32 21.43
CA ILE A 329 -2.16 3.75 20.38
C ILE A 329 -0.97 3.02 21.00
N GLU A 330 -0.29 3.62 22.00
CA GLU A 330 0.85 3.02 22.68
C GLU A 330 0.47 1.74 23.46
N GLU A 331 -0.70 1.73 24.10
CA GLU A 331 -1.24 0.55 24.79
C GLU A 331 -1.56 -0.57 23.80
N ASN A 332 -2.27 -0.25 22.71
CA ASN A 332 -2.63 -1.23 21.68
C ASN A 332 -1.39 -1.81 20.97
N ALA A 333 -0.33 -1.01 20.79
CA ALA A 333 0.91 -1.49 20.18
C ALA A 333 1.55 -2.66 20.97
N ARG A 334 1.30 -2.76 22.28
CA ARG A 334 1.79 -3.88 23.10
C ARG A 334 1.14 -5.21 22.72
N LEU A 335 -0.11 -5.21 22.23
CA LEU A 335 -0.81 -6.41 21.79
C LEU A 335 -0.18 -6.99 20.51
N PHE A 336 0.54 -6.17 19.74
CA PHE A 336 1.24 -6.62 18.53
C PHE A 336 2.56 -7.34 18.84
N LEU A 337 3.03 -7.33 20.09
CA LEU A 337 4.25 -8.04 20.49
C LEU A 337 4.04 -9.55 20.58
N GLU A 338 2.80 -10.02 20.69
CA GLU A 338 2.46 -11.42 20.64
C GLU A 338 2.31 -11.88 19.19
N LEU A 339 3.18 -12.81 18.76
CA LEU A 339 3.20 -13.37 17.42
C LEU A 339 2.74 -14.83 17.44
N ASN A 340 2.25 -15.29 16.29
CA ASN A 340 1.81 -16.68 16.12
C ASN A 340 2.79 -17.53 15.28
N MET A 341 4.07 -17.10 15.20
CA MET A 341 5.12 -17.85 14.50
C MET A 341 5.29 -19.26 15.08
N GLY A 342 5.43 -20.24 14.19
CA GLY A 342 5.47 -21.65 14.55
C GLY A 342 4.09 -22.32 14.65
N GLY A 343 2.99 -21.55 14.65
CA GLY A 343 1.64 -22.11 14.57
C GLY A 343 1.32 -22.75 13.22
N THR A 344 2.04 -22.35 12.19
CA THR A 344 1.86 -22.80 10.79
C THR A 344 0.44 -22.57 10.25
N ALA A 345 -0.14 -23.53 9.54
CA ALA A 345 -1.39 -23.33 8.80
C ALA A 345 -2.61 -23.10 9.71
N ILE A 346 -2.71 -23.82 10.84
CA ILE A 346 -3.92 -23.88 11.69
C ILE A 346 -3.63 -23.73 13.19
N GLY A 347 -2.44 -23.33 13.57
CA GLY A 347 -2.07 -23.11 14.97
C GLY A 347 -1.55 -24.36 15.70
N THR A 348 -1.35 -25.48 15.01
CA THR A 348 -0.93 -26.75 15.60
C THR A 348 0.56 -27.06 15.41
N GLY A 349 1.30 -26.20 14.70
CA GLY A 349 2.72 -26.41 14.42
C GLY A 349 3.01 -27.55 13.42
N ILE A 350 2.02 -27.98 12.63
CA ILE A 350 2.22 -29.02 11.62
C ILE A 350 3.30 -28.58 10.61
N ASN A 351 4.23 -29.48 10.27
CA ASN A 351 5.39 -29.23 9.41
C ASN A 351 6.44 -28.27 9.99
N SER A 352 6.45 -28.03 11.29
CA SER A 352 7.56 -27.36 11.99
C SER A 352 8.13 -28.22 13.09
N ASP A 353 9.42 -28.05 13.39
CA ASP A 353 10.04 -28.66 14.58
C ASP A 353 9.41 -28.04 15.84
N PRO A 354 9.05 -28.79 16.88
CA PRO A 354 8.47 -28.23 18.12
C PRO A 354 9.32 -27.12 18.77
N ARG A 355 10.63 -27.12 18.56
CA ARG A 355 11.57 -26.09 19.07
C ARG A 355 11.63 -24.83 18.21
N TYR A 356 10.94 -24.81 17.09
CA TYR A 356 10.99 -23.67 16.14
C TYR A 356 10.42 -22.38 16.74
N SER A 357 9.44 -22.47 17.63
CA SER A 357 8.81 -21.32 18.29
C SER A 357 9.47 -20.89 19.60
N GLU A 358 10.48 -21.60 20.08
CA GLU A 358 11.30 -21.25 21.25
C GLU A 358 12.39 -20.22 20.89
#